data_2dcf839f1ae67ed669f4b1401964829f
#
_entry.id   2dcf839f1ae67ed669f4b1401964829f
#
_cell.length_a   1.000
_cell.length_b   1.000
_cell.length_c   1.000
_cell.angle_alpha   90.00
_cell.angle_beta   90.00
_cell.angle_gamma   90.00
#
_symmetry.space_group_name_H-M   'P 1'
#
loop_
_entity.id
_entity.type
_entity.pdbx_description
1 polymer ?
#
loop_
_entity_poly.entity_id
_entity_poly.type
_entity_poly.pdbx_seq_one_letter_code
_entity_poly.pdbx_strand_id
1 'polypeptide(L)'
;MEHNERREFIKMSALAFAGIAIQLNSISTFAQHANLFQGRTINQGLNWDAFLSKITQLAKEQYQPNWDQNSYIKNVQNLLQQCQFPEFENVKKEFASYENKNKDWFEHALLHKEINFQVSLLQFEKGEYISHHNHPDMCGVINMVTGNALVKNYSLHKELEKTKTQSYNGQTYTLISCVLEETKKEILTPGKTSILTSTKGNIHSLMPNEFTQLVDVFTPSYNEKNEAASIWYQVNEEVNFENKSKLFEAEYALS
;
A
#
# COMPACT_ATOMS: atom_id res chain seq x y z
N MET A 1 0.92 28.73 -2.48
CA MET A 1 1.20 27.30 -2.64
C MET A 1 0.13 26.41 -2.03
N GLU A 2 -0.41 26.71 -0.85
CA GLU A 2 -1.40 25.88 -0.16
C GLU A 2 -2.73 25.61 -0.89
N HIS A 3 -3.21 26.54 -1.71
CA HIS A 3 -4.54 26.40 -2.35
C HIS A 3 -4.55 25.41 -3.52
N ASN A 4 -3.43 25.21 -4.21
CA ASN A 4 -3.32 24.26 -5.32
C ASN A 4 -3.13 22.82 -4.84
N GLU A 5 -2.38 22.61 -3.77
CA GLU A 5 -2.14 21.28 -3.19
C GLU A 5 -3.42 20.67 -2.62
N ARG A 6 -4.25 21.47 -1.95
CA ARG A 6 -5.58 21.03 -1.47
C ARG A 6 -6.53 20.66 -2.60
N ARG A 7 -6.50 21.40 -3.70
CA ARG A 7 -7.31 21.11 -4.89
C ARG A 7 -6.89 19.80 -5.56
N GLU A 8 -5.59 19.55 -5.66
CA GLU A 8 -5.08 18.32 -6.26
C GLU A 8 -5.35 17.09 -5.36
N PHE A 9 -5.26 17.24 -4.03
CA PHE A 9 -5.62 16.17 -3.08
C PHE A 9 -7.08 15.73 -3.24
N ILE A 10 -8.02 16.66 -3.32
CA ILE A 10 -9.45 16.32 -3.48
C ILE A 10 -9.73 15.72 -4.84
N LYS A 11 -9.06 16.18 -5.91
CA LYS A 11 -9.12 15.54 -7.22
C LYS A 11 -8.63 14.10 -7.15
N MET A 12 -7.51 13.85 -6.46
CA MET A 12 -6.92 12.53 -6.31
C MET A 12 -7.81 11.61 -5.46
N SER A 13 -8.38 12.10 -4.36
CA SER A 13 -9.32 11.34 -3.55
C SER A 13 -10.56 10.91 -4.33
N ALA A 14 -11.15 11.83 -5.09
CA ALA A 14 -12.33 11.54 -5.91
C ALA A 14 -12.04 10.62 -7.11
N LEU A 15 -10.82 10.66 -7.67
CA LEU A 15 -10.40 9.82 -8.80
C LEU A 15 -9.96 8.42 -8.35
N ALA A 16 -9.40 8.27 -7.14
CA ALA A 16 -9.03 6.97 -6.58
C ALA A 16 -10.24 6.06 -6.40
N PHE A 17 -11.41 6.61 -6.06
CA PHE A 17 -12.66 5.84 -5.97
C PHE A 17 -13.22 5.37 -7.31
N ALA A 18 -12.87 6.02 -8.42
CA ALA A 18 -13.40 5.67 -9.75
C ALA A 18 -12.51 4.70 -10.54
N GLY A 19 -11.28 4.44 -10.11
CA GLY A 19 -10.21 3.84 -10.93
C GLY A 19 -9.85 2.40 -10.64
N ILE A 20 -10.23 1.80 -9.53
CA ILE A 20 -9.77 0.46 -9.13
C ILE A 20 -10.82 -0.63 -9.39
N ALA A 21 -11.79 -0.41 -10.25
CA ALA A 21 -12.61 -1.49 -10.78
C ALA A 21 -11.77 -2.33 -11.78
N ILE A 22 -10.86 -3.13 -11.26
CA ILE A 22 -9.98 -4.01 -12.03
C ILE A 22 -10.82 -5.15 -12.60
N GLN A 23 -10.87 -5.25 -13.90
CA GLN A 23 -11.44 -6.42 -14.59
C GLN A 23 -10.61 -7.67 -14.24
N LEU A 24 -11.22 -8.57 -13.46
CA LEU A 24 -10.65 -9.82 -12.92
C LEU A 24 -10.43 -10.93 -13.99
N ASN A 25 -10.16 -10.62 -15.24
CA ASN A 25 -10.17 -11.62 -16.31
C ASN A 25 -8.81 -12.18 -16.75
N SER A 26 -7.69 -11.97 -16.01
CA SER A 26 -6.38 -12.42 -16.47
C SER A 26 -5.60 -13.32 -15.48
N ILE A 27 -6.28 -14.17 -14.71
CA ILE A 27 -5.62 -15.00 -13.67
C ILE A 27 -4.79 -16.19 -14.20
N SER A 28 -4.83 -16.52 -15.50
CA SER A 28 -4.33 -17.82 -15.95
C SER A 28 -2.93 -17.87 -16.58
N THR A 29 -2.24 -16.76 -16.75
CA THR A 29 -1.01 -16.73 -17.58
C THR A 29 0.31 -16.79 -16.79
N PHE A 30 0.34 -16.45 -15.51
CA PHE A 30 1.59 -16.37 -14.73
C PHE A 30 2.19 -17.74 -14.33
N ALA A 31 1.38 -18.78 -14.20
CA ALA A 31 1.88 -20.09 -13.80
C ALA A 31 2.76 -20.80 -14.86
N GLN A 32 2.76 -20.34 -16.10
CA GLN A 32 3.51 -20.96 -17.18
C GLN A 32 4.93 -20.42 -17.40
N HIS A 33 5.30 -19.28 -16.81
CA HIS A 33 6.59 -18.64 -17.04
C HIS A 33 7.66 -18.89 -15.96
N ALA A 34 7.34 -19.63 -14.90
CA ALA A 34 8.26 -19.92 -13.79
C ALA A 34 9.47 -20.79 -14.16
N ASN A 35 9.54 -21.34 -15.37
CA ASN A 35 10.58 -22.29 -15.77
C ASN A 35 11.82 -21.69 -16.45
N LEU A 36 11.96 -20.35 -16.52
CA LEU A 36 13.07 -19.71 -17.24
C LEU A 36 14.27 -19.30 -16.37
N PHE A 37 14.28 -19.64 -15.08
CA PHE A 37 15.34 -19.20 -14.17
C PHE A 37 16.37 -20.30 -13.88
N GLN A 38 17.19 -20.63 -14.86
CA GLN A 38 18.44 -21.33 -14.62
C GLN A 38 19.61 -20.36 -14.76
N GLY A 39 20.22 -19.97 -13.64
CA GLY A 39 21.54 -19.35 -13.67
C GLY A 39 21.84 -18.26 -12.66
N ARG A 40 21.69 -18.53 -11.36
CA ARG A 40 22.54 -17.93 -10.32
C ARG A 40 22.55 -18.80 -9.07
N THR A 41 23.65 -19.51 -8.87
CA THR A 41 24.03 -20.11 -7.57
C THR A 41 24.35 -18.97 -6.61
N ILE A 42 23.45 -18.62 -5.72
CA ILE A 42 23.77 -17.85 -4.50
C ILE A 42 22.68 -18.13 -3.46
N ASN A 43 23.10 -18.52 -2.27
CA ASN A 43 22.34 -18.67 -1.03
C ASN A 43 20.86 -19.07 -1.18
N GLN A 44 20.48 -20.10 -0.47
CA GLN A 44 19.15 -20.74 -0.44
C GLN A 44 18.02 -19.74 -0.16
N GLY A 45 17.80 -18.78 -1.06
CA GLY A 45 16.64 -17.92 -1.07
C GLY A 45 15.40 -18.72 -1.46
N LEU A 46 14.26 -18.32 -0.95
CA LEU A 46 12.98 -18.92 -1.25
C LEU A 46 12.57 -18.54 -2.69
N ASN A 47 12.41 -19.53 -3.59
CA ASN A 47 11.91 -19.23 -4.92
C ASN A 47 10.45 -18.77 -4.88
N TRP A 48 9.98 -18.15 -5.97
CA TRP A 48 8.66 -17.54 -6.05
C TRP A 48 7.52 -18.51 -5.73
N ASP A 49 7.51 -19.71 -6.29
CA ASP A 49 6.44 -20.70 -6.08
C ASP A 49 6.42 -21.20 -4.63
N ALA A 50 7.59 -21.43 -4.05
CA ALA A 50 7.70 -21.81 -2.65
C ALA A 50 7.29 -20.68 -1.71
N PHE A 51 7.58 -19.41 -2.07
CA PHE A 51 7.09 -18.23 -1.36
C PHE A 51 5.56 -18.17 -1.38
N LEU A 52 4.93 -18.27 -2.55
CA LEU A 52 3.48 -18.27 -2.69
C LEU A 52 2.84 -19.40 -1.89
N SER A 53 3.37 -20.62 -2.00
CA SER A 53 2.87 -21.79 -1.25
C SER A 53 2.91 -21.55 0.26
N LYS A 54 3.99 -20.97 0.79
CA LYS A 54 4.12 -20.68 2.22
C LYS A 54 3.16 -19.56 2.67
N ILE A 55 3.00 -18.52 1.88
CA ILE A 55 2.03 -17.44 2.20
C ILE A 55 0.60 -17.96 2.13
N THR A 56 0.26 -18.80 1.14
CA THR A 56 -1.07 -19.43 1.07
C THR A 56 -1.41 -20.20 2.37
N GLN A 57 -0.43 -20.90 2.95
CA GLN A 57 -0.66 -21.59 4.22
C GLN A 57 -0.77 -20.59 5.39
N LEU A 58 0.13 -19.64 5.47
CA LEU A 58 0.18 -18.64 6.54
C LEU A 58 -1.07 -17.75 6.56
N ALA A 59 -1.55 -17.33 5.38
CA ALA A 59 -2.72 -16.45 5.26
C ALA A 59 -4.02 -17.08 5.77
N LYS A 60 -4.08 -18.40 5.93
CA LYS A 60 -5.23 -19.09 6.54
C LYS A 60 -5.34 -18.85 8.04
N GLU A 61 -4.26 -18.40 8.68
CA GLU A 61 -4.26 -18.09 10.13
C GLU A 61 -5.21 -16.95 10.47
N GLN A 62 -5.51 -16.04 9.53
CA GLN A 62 -6.44 -14.94 9.71
C GLN A 62 -7.85 -15.38 10.17
N TYR A 63 -8.22 -16.64 9.92
CA TYR A 63 -9.50 -17.20 10.31
C TYR A 63 -9.49 -17.89 11.69
N GLN A 64 -8.34 -17.91 12.36
CA GLN A 64 -8.24 -18.50 13.69
C GLN A 64 -8.79 -17.53 14.75
N PRO A 65 -9.49 -18.02 15.78
CA PRO A 65 -10.09 -17.17 16.81
C PRO A 65 -9.10 -16.27 17.56
N ASN A 66 -7.84 -16.69 17.66
CA ASN A 66 -6.78 -15.99 18.38
C ASN A 66 -5.68 -15.52 17.41
N TRP A 67 -6.06 -15.06 16.23
CA TRP A 67 -5.10 -14.57 15.25
C TRP A 67 -4.30 -13.39 15.78
N ASP A 68 -2.99 -13.60 15.94
CA ASP A 68 -2.05 -12.54 16.30
C ASP A 68 -1.48 -11.91 15.04
N GLN A 69 -2.03 -10.76 14.66
CA GLN A 69 -1.61 -9.99 13.49
C GLN A 69 -0.13 -9.60 13.54
N ASN A 70 0.41 -9.32 14.73
CA ASN A 70 1.82 -8.92 14.85
C ASN A 70 2.78 -10.08 14.55
N SER A 71 2.47 -11.27 15.05
CA SER A 71 3.25 -12.48 14.74
C SER A 71 3.09 -12.88 13.29
N TYR A 72 1.85 -12.84 12.77
CA TYR A 72 1.54 -13.14 11.38
C TYR A 72 2.34 -12.25 10.42
N ILE A 73 2.27 -10.93 10.58
CA ILE A 73 2.91 -9.99 9.65
C ILE A 73 4.44 -10.10 9.68
N LYS A 74 5.04 -10.45 10.83
CA LYS A 74 6.48 -10.74 10.94
C LYS A 74 6.86 -11.99 10.15
N ASN A 75 6.01 -13.02 10.17
CA ASN A 75 6.24 -14.23 9.39
C ASN A 75 6.17 -13.93 7.88
N VAL A 76 5.17 -13.14 7.43
CA VAL A 76 5.09 -12.66 6.04
C VAL A 76 6.33 -11.85 5.67
N GLN A 77 6.74 -10.91 6.54
CA GLN A 77 7.95 -10.12 6.36
C GLN A 77 9.21 -11.00 6.16
N ASN A 78 9.38 -12.01 7.00
CA ASN A 78 10.51 -12.93 6.93
C ASN A 78 10.50 -13.74 5.62
N LEU A 79 9.33 -14.20 5.16
CA LEU A 79 9.19 -14.88 3.88
C LEU A 79 9.55 -13.96 2.71
N LEU A 80 9.04 -12.72 2.76
CA LEU A 80 9.25 -11.73 1.71
C LEU A 80 10.72 -11.34 1.57
N GLN A 81 11.43 -11.19 2.70
CA GLN A 81 12.86 -10.89 2.72
C GLN A 81 13.75 -12.03 2.18
N GLN A 82 13.25 -13.26 2.17
CA GLN A 82 13.93 -14.42 1.62
C GLN A 82 13.54 -14.70 0.17
N CYS A 83 12.49 -14.06 -0.33
CA CYS A 83 11.93 -14.32 -1.63
C CYS A 83 12.87 -13.87 -2.75
N GLN A 84 13.10 -14.76 -3.71
CA GLN A 84 13.68 -14.43 -4.99
C GLN A 84 12.53 -14.03 -5.93
N PHE A 85 12.38 -12.73 -6.14
CA PHE A 85 11.34 -12.22 -7.02
C PHE A 85 11.59 -12.63 -8.47
N PRO A 86 10.53 -12.82 -9.26
CA PRO A 86 10.65 -12.96 -10.70
C PRO A 86 11.24 -11.69 -11.32
N GLU A 87 11.85 -11.81 -12.50
CA GLU A 87 12.30 -10.63 -13.26
C GLU A 87 11.09 -9.80 -13.70
N PHE A 88 11.02 -8.56 -13.23
CA PHE A 88 9.87 -7.68 -13.49
C PHE A 88 9.85 -7.12 -14.91
N GLU A 89 10.88 -7.36 -15.73
CA GLU A 89 10.87 -6.93 -17.14
C GLU A 89 9.71 -7.52 -17.94
N ASN A 90 9.27 -8.73 -17.59
CA ASN A 90 8.12 -9.36 -18.21
C ASN A 90 6.78 -8.74 -17.75
N VAL A 91 6.77 -8.07 -16.61
CA VAL A 91 5.61 -7.40 -16.05
C VAL A 91 5.37 -6.03 -16.70
N LYS A 92 6.40 -5.42 -17.32
CA LYS A 92 6.29 -4.11 -18.01
C LYS A 92 5.16 -4.07 -19.04
N LYS A 93 4.84 -5.19 -19.68
CA LYS A 93 3.72 -5.26 -20.65
C LYS A 93 2.35 -5.07 -20.00
N GLU A 94 2.21 -5.39 -18.74
CA GLU A 94 0.96 -5.22 -17.98
C GLU A 94 0.86 -3.80 -17.43
N PHE A 95 1.96 -3.18 -17.02
CA PHE A 95 1.99 -1.76 -16.69
C PHE A 95 1.55 -0.89 -17.86
N ALA A 96 2.03 -1.14 -19.09
CA ALA A 96 1.67 -0.38 -20.27
C ALA A 96 0.17 -0.42 -20.59
N SER A 97 -0.55 -1.46 -20.20
CA SER A 97 -2.00 -1.54 -20.39
C SER A 97 -2.80 -0.68 -19.40
N TYR A 98 -2.20 -0.25 -18.31
CA TYR A 98 -2.81 0.65 -17.31
C TYR A 98 -2.62 2.14 -17.63
N GLU A 99 -1.59 2.52 -18.37
CA GLU A 99 -1.30 3.92 -18.75
C GLU A 99 -2.47 4.64 -19.43
N ASN A 100 -3.37 3.93 -20.05
CA ASN A 100 -4.43 4.53 -20.86
C ASN A 100 -5.71 4.91 -20.11
N LYS A 101 -5.89 4.57 -18.84
CA LYS A 101 -7.19 4.76 -18.16
C LYS A 101 -7.17 5.75 -17.01
N ASN A 102 -6.09 5.85 -16.28
CA ASN A 102 -5.95 6.84 -15.21
C ASN A 102 -4.50 7.34 -15.22
N LYS A 103 -4.31 8.64 -15.19
CA LYS A 103 -2.99 9.23 -14.91
C LYS A 103 -2.68 9.02 -13.43
N ASP A 104 -2.52 7.74 -13.07
CA ASP A 104 -2.11 7.39 -11.73
C ASP A 104 -0.67 7.83 -11.52
N TRP A 105 -0.41 8.33 -10.38
CA TRP A 105 0.87 8.83 -9.89
C TRP A 105 1.84 7.70 -9.49
N PHE A 106 1.54 6.48 -9.88
CA PHE A 106 2.38 5.30 -9.80
C PHE A 106 1.84 4.18 -10.71
N GLU A 107 2.72 3.29 -11.11
CA GLU A 107 2.34 2.10 -11.85
C GLU A 107 2.13 0.92 -10.89
N HIS A 108 1.15 0.09 -11.20
CA HIS A 108 0.79 -1.06 -10.37
C HIS A 108 0.55 -2.30 -11.22
N ALA A 109 1.11 -3.43 -10.82
CA ALA A 109 0.85 -4.73 -11.43
C ALA A 109 0.53 -5.79 -10.37
N LEU A 110 -0.52 -6.55 -10.61
CA LEU A 110 -0.91 -7.66 -9.76
C LEU A 110 -0.05 -8.89 -10.11
N LEU A 111 0.84 -9.29 -9.20
CA LEU A 111 1.71 -10.46 -9.39
C LEU A 111 1.02 -11.77 -9.02
N HIS A 112 0.17 -11.74 -7.98
CA HIS A 112 -0.60 -12.91 -7.53
C HIS A 112 -1.80 -12.47 -6.70
N LYS A 113 -2.92 -13.18 -6.83
CA LYS A 113 -4.12 -12.94 -6.02
C LYS A 113 -4.84 -14.24 -5.67
N GLU A 114 -5.08 -14.40 -4.39
CA GLU A 114 -6.00 -15.38 -3.81
C GLU A 114 -7.02 -14.66 -2.93
N ILE A 115 -8.04 -15.36 -2.46
CA ILE A 115 -9.03 -14.75 -1.55
C ILE A 115 -8.39 -14.26 -0.24
N ASN A 116 -7.32 -14.92 0.19
CA ASN A 116 -6.70 -14.70 1.50
C ASN A 116 -5.58 -13.67 1.48
N PHE A 117 -4.97 -13.43 0.34
CA PHE A 117 -3.89 -12.46 0.17
C PHE A 117 -3.70 -12.07 -1.28
N GLN A 118 -3.00 -10.98 -1.50
CA GLN A 118 -2.51 -10.59 -2.82
C GLN A 118 -1.08 -10.08 -2.73
N VAL A 119 -0.37 -10.20 -3.85
CA VAL A 119 0.97 -9.67 -4.05
C VAL A 119 0.95 -8.75 -5.25
N SER A 120 1.40 -7.52 -5.06
CA SER A 120 1.45 -6.51 -6.10
C SER A 120 2.86 -5.98 -6.26
N LEU A 121 3.21 -5.56 -7.47
CA LEU A 121 4.39 -4.75 -7.76
C LEU A 121 3.93 -3.31 -7.94
N LEU A 122 4.54 -2.40 -7.21
CA LEU A 122 4.36 -0.97 -7.40
C LEU A 122 5.66 -0.41 -8.00
N GLN A 123 5.51 0.47 -8.99
CA GLN A 123 6.61 1.16 -9.65
C GLN A 123 6.35 2.65 -9.67
N PHE A 124 7.40 3.42 -9.42
CA PHE A 124 7.35 4.87 -9.33
C PHE A 124 8.48 5.47 -10.14
N GLU A 125 8.17 6.48 -10.90
CA GLU A 125 9.14 7.41 -11.42
C GLU A 125 9.50 8.47 -10.36
N LYS A 126 10.59 9.17 -10.57
CA LYS A 126 11.01 10.24 -9.67
C LYS A 126 9.95 11.33 -9.57
N GLY A 127 9.47 11.60 -8.38
CA GLY A 127 8.45 12.62 -8.10
C GLY A 127 7.03 12.09 -8.04
N GLU A 128 6.81 10.83 -8.39
CA GLU A 128 5.56 10.14 -8.11
C GLU A 128 5.48 9.75 -6.62
N TYR A 129 4.30 9.58 -6.10
CA TYR A 129 4.11 9.24 -4.68
C TYR A 129 2.72 8.67 -4.43
N ILE A 130 2.56 7.98 -3.31
CA ILE A 130 1.26 7.63 -2.76
C ILE A 130 1.00 8.47 -1.51
N SER A 131 -0.08 9.23 -1.52
CA SER A 131 -0.55 10.04 -0.39
C SER A 131 -0.92 9.16 0.80
N HIS A 132 -1.13 9.78 1.95
CA HIS A 132 -1.54 9.10 3.16
C HIS A 132 -2.91 8.45 2.97
N HIS A 133 -2.98 7.14 3.14
CA HIS A 133 -4.20 6.35 3.03
C HIS A 133 -4.14 5.15 3.97
N ASN A 134 -5.31 4.60 4.31
CA ASN A 134 -5.41 3.41 5.14
C ASN A 134 -5.80 2.16 4.33
N HIS A 135 -5.66 1.02 4.98
CA HIS A 135 -6.06 -0.29 4.48
C HIS A 135 -7.00 -0.95 5.50
N PRO A 136 -8.32 -0.64 5.45
CA PRO A 136 -9.28 -1.14 6.44
C PRO A 136 -9.28 -2.66 6.54
N ASP A 137 -9.21 -3.16 7.78
CA ASP A 137 -9.21 -4.58 8.11
C ASP A 137 -8.08 -5.42 7.47
N MET A 138 -7.01 -4.77 6.99
CA MET A 138 -5.90 -5.44 6.30
C MET A 138 -4.59 -5.31 7.06
N CYS A 139 -3.76 -6.34 6.90
CA CYS A 139 -2.33 -6.29 7.23
C CYS A 139 -1.51 -6.22 5.95
N GLY A 140 -0.44 -5.44 5.95
CA GLY A 140 0.41 -5.28 4.77
C GLY A 140 1.90 -5.30 5.08
N VAL A 141 2.67 -5.79 4.12
CA VAL A 141 4.14 -5.69 4.12
C VAL A 141 4.59 -5.18 2.77
N ILE A 142 5.34 -4.10 2.77
CA ILE A 142 6.09 -3.63 1.60
C ILE A 142 7.54 -4.10 1.71
N ASN A 143 8.11 -4.58 0.61
CA ASN A 143 9.54 -4.87 0.48
C ASN A 143 10.14 -4.06 -0.66
N MET A 144 11.14 -3.24 -0.36
CA MET A 144 11.85 -2.47 -1.36
C MET A 144 12.72 -3.37 -2.22
N VAL A 145 12.53 -3.34 -3.53
CA VAL A 145 13.28 -4.14 -4.51
C VAL A 145 14.39 -3.32 -5.16
N THR A 146 14.09 -2.11 -5.60
CA THR A 146 15.07 -1.17 -6.16
C THR A 146 14.70 0.26 -5.80
N GLY A 147 15.67 1.16 -5.86
CA GLY A 147 15.48 2.56 -5.50
C GLY A 147 15.38 2.77 -3.99
N ASN A 148 14.77 3.88 -3.59
CA ASN A 148 14.51 4.20 -2.19
C ASN A 148 13.28 5.09 -2.05
N ALA A 149 12.58 4.95 -0.92
CA ALA A 149 11.42 5.78 -0.62
C ALA A 149 11.37 6.16 0.86
N LEU A 150 10.95 7.39 1.13
CA LEU A 150 10.53 7.79 2.46
C LEU A 150 9.14 7.18 2.71
N VAL A 151 9.04 6.36 3.74
CA VAL A 151 7.79 5.77 4.21
C VAL A 151 7.44 6.38 5.57
N LYS A 152 6.19 6.81 5.70
CA LYS A 152 5.64 7.28 6.96
C LYS A 152 4.41 6.46 7.29
N ASN A 153 4.33 5.97 8.53
CA ASN A 153 3.18 5.25 9.04
C ASN A 153 2.55 6.01 10.19
N TYR A 154 1.23 6.03 10.21
CA TYR A 154 0.43 6.68 11.25
C TYR A 154 -0.65 5.74 11.76
N SER A 155 -1.07 5.98 13.00
CA SER A 155 -2.31 5.46 13.55
C SER A 155 -3.29 6.60 13.78
N LEU A 156 -4.57 6.36 13.60
CA LEU A 156 -5.60 7.30 14.02
C LEU A 156 -5.56 7.41 15.55
N HIS A 157 -5.22 8.59 16.06
CA HIS A 157 -5.19 8.86 17.50
C HIS A 157 -6.58 9.22 18.02
N LYS A 158 -7.24 10.14 17.34
CA LYS A 158 -8.65 10.52 17.61
C LYS A 158 -9.26 11.28 16.45
N GLU A 159 -10.57 11.18 16.31
CA GLU A 159 -11.36 12.11 15.52
C GLU A 159 -11.66 13.37 16.33
N LEU A 160 -11.77 14.49 15.65
CA LEU A 160 -12.15 15.77 16.25
C LEU A 160 -13.62 16.06 15.90
N GLU A 161 -14.35 16.70 16.81
CA GLU A 161 -15.73 17.13 16.56
C GLU A 161 -15.82 18.33 15.56
N LYS A 162 -14.82 18.42 14.66
CA LYS A 162 -14.76 19.48 13.66
C LYS A 162 -15.02 18.88 12.29
N THR A 163 -16.07 19.36 11.66
CA THR A 163 -16.37 19.05 10.27
C THR A 163 -16.36 20.33 9.43
N LYS A 164 -15.88 20.23 8.21
CA LYS A 164 -15.94 21.30 7.22
C LYS A 164 -16.65 20.78 5.98
N THR A 165 -17.44 21.62 5.36
CA THR A 165 -18.05 21.31 4.08
C THR A 165 -17.23 21.95 2.98
N GLN A 166 -16.85 21.17 1.99
CA GLN A 166 -16.10 21.63 0.81
C GLN A 166 -16.82 21.20 -0.46
N SER A 167 -16.96 22.11 -1.40
CA SER A 167 -17.53 21.79 -2.72
C SER A 167 -16.43 21.73 -3.78
N TYR A 168 -16.48 20.67 -4.58
CA TYR A 168 -15.57 20.47 -5.70
C TYR A 168 -16.32 19.87 -6.89
N ASN A 169 -16.19 20.46 -8.09
CA ASN A 169 -16.90 20.06 -9.31
C ASN A 169 -18.42 19.85 -9.12
N GLY A 170 -19.07 20.73 -8.32
CA GLY A 170 -20.51 20.65 -8.04
C GLY A 170 -20.91 19.58 -7.02
N GLN A 171 -19.98 18.79 -6.51
CA GLN A 171 -20.20 17.84 -5.42
C GLN A 171 -19.77 18.47 -4.10
N THR A 172 -20.51 18.19 -3.05
CA THR A 172 -20.24 18.68 -1.70
C THR A 172 -19.73 17.51 -0.85
N TYR A 173 -18.58 17.71 -0.22
CA TYR A 173 -17.92 16.72 0.64
C TYR A 173 -17.89 17.24 2.07
N THR A 174 -18.13 16.36 3.02
CA THR A 174 -17.87 16.64 4.43
C THR A 174 -16.46 16.18 4.78
N LEU A 175 -15.62 17.10 5.19
CA LEU A 175 -14.28 16.80 5.71
C LEU A 175 -14.35 16.62 7.22
N ILE A 176 -13.80 15.52 7.70
CA ILE A 176 -13.64 15.23 9.13
C ILE A 176 -12.22 15.56 9.52
N SER A 177 -12.05 16.36 10.57
CA SER A 177 -10.74 16.62 11.15
C SER A 177 -10.39 15.52 12.15
N CYS A 178 -9.13 15.09 12.16
CA CYS A 178 -8.62 14.07 13.08
C CYS A 178 -7.19 14.39 13.51
N VAL A 179 -6.69 13.62 14.46
CA VAL A 179 -5.29 13.64 14.89
C VAL A 179 -4.70 12.26 14.59
N LEU A 180 -3.58 12.25 13.90
CA LEU A 180 -2.79 11.07 13.60
C LEU A 180 -1.54 11.05 14.47
N GLU A 181 -1.15 9.87 14.96
CA GLU A 181 0.11 9.62 15.63
C GLU A 181 1.10 9.00 14.63
N GLU A 182 2.25 9.65 14.39
CA GLU A 182 3.35 9.07 13.61
C GLU A 182 3.94 7.88 14.37
N THR A 183 3.72 6.68 13.87
CA THR A 183 4.23 5.44 14.48
C THR A 183 5.59 5.06 13.92
N LYS A 184 5.89 5.46 12.69
CA LYS A 184 7.15 5.19 12.01
C LYS A 184 7.43 6.22 10.91
N LYS A 185 8.70 6.57 10.76
CA LYS A 185 9.22 7.34 9.64
C LYS A 185 10.61 6.80 9.29
N GLU A 186 10.76 6.29 8.08
CA GLU A 186 12.02 5.69 7.65
C GLU A 186 12.23 5.82 6.13
N ILE A 187 13.49 5.75 5.72
CA ILE A 187 13.86 5.57 4.32
C ILE A 187 14.05 4.07 4.09
N LEU A 188 13.20 3.48 3.27
CA LEU A 188 13.36 2.12 2.80
C LEU A 188 14.37 2.09 1.66
N THR A 189 15.27 1.12 1.72
CA THR A 189 16.26 0.79 0.69
C THR A 189 16.11 -0.68 0.30
N PRO A 190 16.70 -1.17 -0.79
CA PRO A 190 16.55 -2.54 -1.25
C PRO A 190 16.74 -3.58 -0.14
N GLY A 191 15.81 -4.51 -0.03
CA GLY A 191 15.75 -5.55 1.01
C GLY A 191 15.19 -5.09 2.35
N LYS A 192 14.88 -3.80 2.52
CA LYS A 192 14.17 -3.31 3.72
C LYS A 192 12.67 -3.38 3.51
N THR A 193 11.95 -3.54 4.63
CA THR A 193 10.51 -3.72 4.64
C THR A 193 9.83 -2.73 5.58
N SER A 194 8.61 -2.35 5.26
CA SER A 194 7.69 -1.68 6.18
C SER A 194 6.45 -2.53 6.37
N ILE A 195 5.89 -2.50 7.56
CA ILE A 195 4.71 -3.30 7.93
C ILE A 195 3.60 -2.41 8.46
N LEU A 196 2.37 -2.84 8.24
CA LEU A 196 1.17 -2.29 8.88
C LEU A 196 0.25 -3.43 9.34
N THR A 197 -0.56 -3.15 10.33
CA THR A 197 -1.65 -4.05 10.76
C THR A 197 -2.97 -3.29 10.72
N SER A 198 -4.09 -3.97 10.78
CA SER A 198 -5.41 -3.29 10.76
C SER A 198 -5.59 -2.29 11.92
N THR A 199 -4.81 -2.42 13.01
CA THR A 199 -4.96 -1.63 14.22
C THR A 199 -3.81 -0.68 14.50
N LYS A 200 -2.63 -0.87 13.87
CA LYS A 200 -1.44 -0.05 14.13
C LYS A 200 -0.66 0.27 12.87
N GLY A 201 -0.36 1.54 12.70
CA GLY A 201 0.40 2.03 11.56
C GLY A 201 -0.33 1.83 10.23
N ASN A 202 -1.66 1.68 10.27
CA ASN A 202 -2.48 1.34 9.11
C ASN A 202 -2.55 2.46 8.06
N ILE A 203 -2.31 3.68 8.45
CA ILE A 203 -2.27 4.83 7.54
C ILE A 203 -0.82 5.02 7.12
N HIS A 204 -0.54 5.01 5.82
CA HIS A 204 0.81 5.22 5.33
C HIS A 204 0.89 6.10 4.09
N SER A 205 2.10 6.58 3.80
CA SER A 205 2.45 7.26 2.55
C SER A 205 3.80 6.77 2.06
N LEU A 206 3.99 6.82 0.73
CA LEU A 206 5.21 6.42 0.05
C LEU A 206 5.70 7.59 -0.81
N MET A 207 6.92 8.04 -0.58
CA MET A 207 7.55 9.15 -1.31
C MET A 207 8.90 8.70 -1.88
N PRO A 208 8.91 8.14 -3.08
CA PRO A 208 10.14 7.77 -3.78
C PRO A 208 11.04 8.97 -4.10
N ASN A 209 12.35 8.79 -3.94
CA ASN A 209 13.34 9.81 -4.25
C ASN A 209 13.95 9.65 -5.66
N GLU A 210 13.76 8.50 -6.24
CA GLU A 210 14.27 8.08 -7.54
C GLU A 210 13.36 7.01 -8.15
N PHE A 211 13.68 6.47 -9.33
CA PHE A 211 12.99 5.29 -9.84
C PHE A 211 13.00 4.19 -8.79
N THR A 212 11.82 3.71 -8.44
CA THR A 212 11.64 2.80 -7.31
C THR A 212 10.64 1.70 -7.66
N GLN A 213 11.01 0.47 -7.31
CA GLN A 213 10.11 -0.68 -7.36
C GLN A 213 10.01 -1.32 -5.98
N LEU A 214 8.81 -1.66 -5.57
CA LEU A 214 8.56 -2.39 -4.33
C LEU A 214 7.49 -3.46 -4.55
N VAL A 215 7.61 -4.56 -3.80
CA VAL A 215 6.59 -5.60 -3.73
C VAL A 215 5.78 -5.39 -2.47
N ASP A 216 4.48 -5.47 -2.63
CA ASP A 216 3.47 -5.24 -1.63
C ASP A 216 2.64 -6.52 -1.43
N VAL A 217 2.48 -6.95 -0.19
CA VAL A 217 1.66 -8.11 0.19
C VAL A 217 0.60 -7.68 1.16
N PHE A 218 -0.67 -7.86 0.78
CA PHE A 218 -1.82 -7.58 1.64
C PHE A 218 -2.60 -8.84 2.02
N THR A 219 -3.08 -8.89 3.24
CA THR A 219 -3.94 -9.92 3.82
C THR A 219 -5.06 -9.29 4.63
N PRO A 220 -6.35 -9.57 4.31
CA PRO A 220 -6.81 -10.31 3.12
C PRO A 220 -6.50 -9.60 1.80
N SER A 221 -6.86 -10.21 0.67
CA SER A 221 -6.84 -9.54 -0.63
C SER A 221 -7.77 -8.35 -0.66
N TYR A 222 -7.43 -7.37 -1.49
CA TYR A 222 -8.37 -6.32 -1.85
C TYR A 222 -9.65 -6.88 -2.47
N ASN A 223 -10.78 -6.34 -2.05
CA ASN A 223 -12.11 -6.59 -2.56
C ASN A 223 -12.91 -5.29 -2.54
N GLU A 224 -14.05 -5.27 -3.19
CA GLU A 224 -14.89 -4.07 -3.32
C GLU A 224 -15.22 -3.41 -1.97
N LYS A 225 -15.40 -4.19 -0.90
CA LYS A 225 -15.76 -3.68 0.41
C LYS A 225 -14.60 -2.93 1.06
N ASN A 226 -13.40 -3.51 1.10
CA ASN A 226 -12.25 -2.85 1.75
C ASN A 226 -11.65 -1.74 0.90
N GLU A 227 -11.77 -1.82 -0.43
CA GLU A 227 -11.41 -0.73 -1.34
C GLU A 227 -12.32 0.48 -1.12
N ALA A 228 -13.64 0.27 -1.10
CA ALA A 228 -14.62 1.33 -0.85
C ALA A 228 -14.48 1.96 0.55
N ALA A 229 -13.97 1.23 1.53
CA ALA A 229 -13.74 1.72 2.89
C ALA A 229 -12.37 2.39 3.09
N SER A 230 -11.50 2.40 2.08
CA SER A 230 -10.19 3.07 2.17
C SER A 230 -10.35 4.57 2.25
N ILE A 231 -9.66 5.17 3.20
CA ILE A 231 -9.72 6.61 3.50
C ILE A 231 -8.37 7.23 3.12
N TRP A 232 -8.45 8.38 2.45
CA TRP A 232 -7.29 9.20 2.09
C TRP A 232 -7.23 10.42 2.99
N TYR A 233 -6.05 10.67 3.56
CA TYR A 233 -5.85 11.73 4.55
C TYR A 233 -4.99 12.85 3.98
N GLN A 234 -5.41 14.06 4.22
CA GLN A 234 -4.55 15.24 4.10
C GLN A 234 -3.91 15.49 5.46
N VAL A 235 -2.64 15.17 5.59
CA VAL A 235 -1.87 15.42 6.81
C VAL A 235 -1.31 16.85 6.75
N ASN A 236 -1.62 17.62 7.78
CA ASN A 236 -1.23 19.01 7.93
C ASN A 236 0.05 19.13 8.77
N GLU A 237 0.12 20.18 9.60
CA GLU A 237 1.28 20.45 10.43
C GLU A 237 1.35 19.55 11.65
N GLU A 238 2.58 19.36 12.16
CA GLU A 238 2.82 18.69 13.43
C GLU A 238 2.21 19.52 14.57
N VAL A 239 1.43 18.87 15.40
CA VAL A 239 0.80 19.50 16.57
C VAL A 239 1.50 18.98 17.81
N ASN A 240 2.26 19.85 18.49
CA ASN A 240 2.94 19.49 19.75
C ASN A 240 1.92 19.39 20.88
N PHE A 241 1.55 18.16 21.25
CA PHE A 241 0.90 17.86 22.51
C PHE A 241 1.96 17.37 23.52
N GLU A 242 1.77 17.62 24.81
CA GLU A 242 2.74 17.48 25.90
C GLU A 242 3.37 16.07 26.12
N ASN A 243 3.08 15.10 25.31
CA ASN A 243 3.63 13.73 25.40
C ASN A 243 4.49 13.42 24.17
N LYS A 244 5.60 12.78 24.37
CA LYS A 244 6.68 12.35 23.44
C LYS A 244 6.25 11.79 22.05
N SER A 245 4.97 11.67 21.76
CA SER A 245 4.42 11.23 20.48
C SER A 245 4.35 12.39 19.49
N LYS A 246 4.73 12.15 18.26
CA LYS A 246 4.54 13.10 17.16
C LYS A 246 3.11 12.99 16.65
N LEU A 247 2.34 14.03 16.90
CA LEU A 247 0.95 14.12 16.51
C LEU A 247 0.78 15.12 15.38
N PHE A 248 -0.11 14.82 14.44
CA PHE A 248 -0.39 15.63 13.27
C PHE A 248 -1.89 15.83 13.13
N GLU A 249 -2.32 17.07 12.90
CA GLU A 249 -3.67 17.30 12.41
C GLU A 249 -3.81 16.79 10.99
N ALA A 250 -4.92 16.15 10.72
CA ALA A 250 -5.26 15.65 9.39
C ALA A 250 -6.76 15.82 9.11
N GLU A 251 -7.12 15.80 7.84
CA GLU A 251 -8.50 15.84 7.37
C GLU A 251 -8.72 14.72 6.35
N TYR A 252 -9.93 14.17 6.34
CA TYR A 252 -10.34 13.21 5.31
C TYR A 252 -11.80 13.46 4.90
N ALA A 253 -12.14 13.11 3.66
CA ALA A 253 -13.50 13.20 3.17
C ALA A 253 -14.28 11.92 3.48
N LEU A 254 -15.54 12.09 3.93
CA LEU A 254 -16.51 10.99 3.87
C LEU A 254 -17.01 10.86 2.43
N SER A 255 -16.90 9.67 1.90
CA SER A 255 -17.46 9.27 0.60
C SER A 255 -18.96 9.05 0.69
#